data_07c158fa695f15117ddbb824f3fcaddb
#
_entry.id   07c158fa695f15117ddbb824f3fcaddb
#
_cell.length_a   1.000
_cell.length_b   1.000
_cell.length_c   1.000
_cell.angle_alpha   90.00
_cell.angle_beta   90.00
_cell.angle_gamma   90.00
#
_symmetry.space_group_name_H-M   'P 1'
#
loop_
_entity.id
_entity.type
_entity.pdbx_description
1 polymer ?
#
loop_
_entity_poly.entity_id
_entity_poly.type
_entity_poly.pdbx_seq_one_letter_code
_entity_poly.pdbx_strand_id
1 'polypeptide(L)'
;MNYQKIRPLIHNQIKEFISDTNNLDIAAYFSQGPIHIIFPDIFQENIHKFLSFYKLNWLNDNIYFAHKTNKSHCFLEVALNNNISIDVASKNELIHSLSTGFTWKNISCSWPKSQDFLFLAMKHKCLISIDNIDELKSIIDIYSSGNFPEVEILIRINDLSSSDRIVSSKNTKFWISQHLLPEIYNLLYENKFLNFKWLHFHFDEHQFELKAGSLQNAIDILQQSYELWFAPNIIDIWWGLRGNELLDISDWKKYIDFLAETKKNNWDTHTWWNSAYWVHVSQKWVIEWREIVEKRFRELDPIEFLNNILNFQTHSWNIWDTLIDSMFDLMIEPGYSLTLWCGFTLLKVIGYKDLWNQNSAVIVNANILNLSSKMWKYFVDPIHIQHKKNNNNTHWEFYWYIFWNLCRDDDILMQKKVYFKNKPEIWDYILFMNTSSYISDFEDGSAISQETWIKLIAKKDNNNTFKIYPD
;
A
#
# COMPACT_ATOMS: atom_id res chain seq x y z
N MET A 1 -22.58 26.96 -0.13
CA MET A 1 -21.66 26.19 0.72
C MET A 1 -20.31 26.16 0.07
N ASN A 2 -19.22 26.41 0.81
CA ASN A 2 -17.88 26.37 0.24
C ASN A 2 -17.46 24.93 0.02
N TYR A 3 -16.88 24.65 -1.14
CA TYR A 3 -16.27 23.36 -1.48
C TYR A 3 -15.20 22.98 -0.43
N GLN A 4 -15.24 21.73 0.04
CA GLN A 4 -14.28 21.23 1.00
C GLN A 4 -13.15 20.50 0.26
N LYS A 5 -11.94 21.09 0.29
CA LYS A 5 -10.75 20.51 -0.31
C LYS A 5 -10.16 19.43 0.60
N ILE A 6 -9.67 18.38 0.00
CA ILE A 6 -8.88 17.33 0.66
C ILE A 6 -7.47 17.41 0.10
N ARG A 7 -6.61 18.18 0.77
CA ARG A 7 -5.28 18.54 0.25
C ARG A 7 -4.28 17.39 0.44
N PRO A 8 -3.52 17.00 -0.61
CA PRO A 8 -2.49 15.99 -0.49
C PRO A 8 -1.32 16.47 0.38
N LEU A 9 -0.77 15.56 1.18
CA LEU A 9 0.58 15.71 1.71
C LEU A 9 1.58 15.39 0.59
N ILE A 10 2.49 16.32 0.32
CA ILE A 10 3.44 16.22 -0.77
C ILE A 10 4.84 16.29 -0.20
N HIS A 11 5.69 15.35 -0.56
CA HIS A 11 7.11 15.38 -0.18
C HIS A 11 7.82 16.59 -0.78
N ASN A 12 8.80 17.15 -0.07
CA ASN A 12 9.48 18.37 -0.50
C ASN A 12 10.19 18.22 -1.85
N GLN A 13 10.80 17.07 -2.12
CA GLN A 13 11.44 16.79 -3.41
C GLN A 13 10.42 16.81 -4.57
N ILE A 14 9.21 16.30 -4.36
CA ILE A 14 8.14 16.39 -5.37
C ILE A 14 7.66 17.83 -5.53
N LYS A 15 7.49 18.60 -4.44
CA LYS A 15 7.16 20.03 -4.54
C LYS A 15 8.17 20.80 -5.38
N GLU A 16 9.44 20.54 -5.17
CA GLU A 16 10.51 21.14 -5.93
C GLU A 16 10.44 20.73 -7.42
N PHE A 17 10.26 19.43 -7.70
CA PHE A 17 10.12 18.92 -9.06
C PHE A 17 8.98 19.59 -9.83
N ILE A 18 7.79 19.67 -9.24
CA ILE A 18 6.60 20.24 -9.89
C ILE A 18 6.57 21.76 -9.92
N SER A 19 7.46 22.44 -9.17
CA SER A 19 7.59 23.90 -9.19
C SER A 19 8.20 24.42 -10.49
N ASP A 20 9.00 23.58 -11.16
CA ASP A 20 9.53 23.84 -12.50
C ASP A 20 8.71 23.03 -13.53
N THR A 21 7.86 23.74 -14.30
CA THR A 21 7.02 23.11 -15.33
C THR A 21 7.83 22.43 -16.42
N ASN A 22 9.08 22.82 -16.64
CA ASN A 22 9.97 22.16 -17.61
C ASN A 22 10.21 20.67 -17.26
N ASN A 23 10.25 20.32 -15.98
CA ASN A 23 10.35 18.91 -15.57
C ASN A 23 9.11 18.11 -16.00
N LEU A 24 7.93 18.72 -15.90
CA LEU A 24 6.67 18.08 -16.32
C LEU A 24 6.61 17.99 -17.86
N ASP A 25 7.09 19.00 -18.58
CA ASP A 25 7.16 19.01 -20.04
C ASP A 25 8.11 17.91 -20.54
N ILE A 26 9.28 17.76 -19.93
CA ILE A 26 10.21 16.67 -20.22
C ILE A 26 9.55 15.31 -19.97
N ALA A 27 8.93 15.12 -18.81
CA ALA A 27 8.25 13.87 -18.50
C ALA A 27 7.12 13.59 -19.51
N ALA A 28 6.30 14.59 -19.82
CA ALA A 28 5.18 14.48 -20.74
C ALA A 28 5.58 14.16 -22.20
N TYR A 29 6.85 14.34 -22.56
CA TYR A 29 7.39 13.98 -23.87
C TYR A 29 7.53 12.47 -24.07
N PHE A 30 7.70 11.70 -23.00
CA PHE A 30 7.92 10.25 -23.07
C PHE A 30 6.68 9.46 -23.47
N SER A 31 5.47 9.95 -23.20
CA SER A 31 4.22 9.24 -23.52
C SER A 31 3.05 10.18 -23.79
N GLN A 32 2.13 9.74 -24.64
CA GLN A 32 0.82 10.38 -24.79
C GLN A 32 -0.20 9.86 -23.76
N GLY A 33 0.04 8.68 -23.16
CA GLY A 33 -0.75 8.10 -22.09
C GLY A 33 -0.40 8.67 -20.71
N PRO A 34 -0.93 8.08 -19.63
CA PRO A 34 -0.60 8.47 -18.26
C PRO A 34 0.86 8.13 -17.91
N ILE A 35 1.46 8.91 -17.03
CA ILE A 35 2.85 8.76 -16.65
C ILE A 35 2.95 8.68 -15.13
N HIS A 36 3.50 7.59 -14.60
CA HIS A 36 3.86 7.49 -13.19
C HIS A 36 5.29 7.97 -12.98
N ILE A 37 5.47 9.02 -12.19
CA ILE A 37 6.80 9.56 -11.87
C ILE A 37 7.17 9.11 -10.46
N ILE A 38 8.32 8.44 -10.35
CA ILE A 38 8.81 7.79 -9.14
C ILE A 38 10.09 8.45 -8.67
N PHE A 39 10.22 8.63 -7.36
CA PHE A 39 11.36 9.23 -6.68
C PHE A 39 12.00 8.20 -5.74
N PRO A 40 13.02 7.45 -6.20
CA PRO A 40 13.66 6.42 -5.38
C PRO A 40 14.35 6.96 -4.13
N ASP A 41 14.79 8.22 -4.13
CA ASP A 41 15.41 8.84 -2.97
C ASP A 41 14.42 8.97 -1.79
N ILE A 42 13.13 9.22 -2.06
CA ILE A 42 12.09 9.25 -1.02
C ILE A 42 11.87 7.85 -0.44
N PHE A 43 11.90 6.82 -1.28
CA PHE A 43 11.81 5.43 -0.84
C PHE A 43 12.98 5.07 0.08
N GLN A 44 14.19 5.49 -0.26
CA GLN A 44 15.38 5.34 0.59
C GLN A 44 15.23 6.05 1.94
N GLU A 45 14.74 7.29 1.95
CA GLU A 45 14.45 8.02 3.18
C GLU A 45 13.46 7.27 4.09
N ASN A 46 12.41 6.68 3.48
CA ASN A 46 11.44 5.87 4.24
C ASN A 46 12.09 4.60 4.82
N ILE A 47 12.93 3.90 4.06
CA ILE A 47 13.71 2.75 4.57
C ILE A 47 14.53 3.18 5.79
N HIS A 48 15.26 4.29 5.70
CA HIS A 48 16.11 4.76 6.79
C HIS A 48 15.32 5.08 8.07
N LYS A 49 14.07 5.53 7.98
CA LYS A 49 13.20 5.72 9.15
C LYS A 49 12.96 4.40 9.88
N PHE A 50 12.62 3.34 9.15
CA PHE A 50 12.40 2.01 9.74
C PHE A 50 13.70 1.42 10.30
N LEU A 51 14.81 1.48 9.57
CA LEU A 51 16.12 1.01 10.06
C LEU A 51 16.54 1.76 11.35
N SER A 52 16.33 3.07 11.39
CA SER A 52 16.62 3.87 12.58
C SER A 52 15.76 3.46 13.77
N PHE A 53 14.47 3.19 13.54
CA PHE A 53 13.56 2.71 14.57
C PHE A 53 14.00 1.34 15.13
N TYR A 54 14.35 0.40 14.26
CA TYR A 54 14.83 -0.94 14.64
C TYR A 54 16.12 -0.83 15.48
N LYS A 55 17.08 -0.04 15.02
CA LYS A 55 18.33 0.20 15.74
C LYS A 55 18.12 0.83 17.12
N LEU A 56 17.22 1.81 17.25
CA LEU A 56 16.91 2.47 18.52
C LEU A 56 16.23 1.52 19.52
N ASN A 57 15.51 0.53 19.04
CA ASN A 57 14.82 -0.45 19.86
C ASN A 57 15.58 -1.78 20.00
N TRP A 58 16.84 -1.85 19.60
CA TRP A 58 17.69 -3.06 19.69
C TRP A 58 17.09 -4.28 18.97
N LEU A 59 16.30 -4.06 17.94
CA LEU A 59 15.73 -5.09 17.09
C LEU A 59 16.68 -5.40 15.92
N ASN A 60 16.70 -6.67 15.46
CA ASN A 60 17.40 -7.02 14.23
C ASN A 60 16.66 -6.48 13.01
N ASP A 61 17.38 -6.15 11.92
CA ASP A 61 16.84 -5.50 10.72
C ASP A 61 15.97 -6.44 9.86
N ASN A 62 14.94 -7.06 10.47
CA ASN A 62 13.98 -7.95 9.81
C ASN A 62 12.88 -7.14 9.09
N ILE A 63 13.29 -6.29 8.14
CA ILE A 63 12.41 -5.45 7.33
C ILE A 63 12.36 -6.02 5.92
N TYR A 64 11.17 -6.42 5.46
CA TYR A 64 10.96 -7.03 4.15
C TYR A 64 10.08 -6.11 3.30
N PHE A 65 10.63 -5.52 2.25
CA PHE A 65 9.84 -4.72 1.33
C PHE A 65 8.81 -5.60 0.61
N ALA A 66 7.52 -5.32 0.80
CA ALA A 66 6.45 -6.03 0.10
C ALA A 66 6.40 -5.61 -1.38
N HIS A 67 7.05 -6.40 -2.24
CA HIS A 67 7.25 -6.11 -3.67
C HIS A 67 5.94 -5.87 -4.43
N LYS A 68 4.88 -6.58 -4.06
CA LYS A 68 3.53 -6.39 -4.62
C LYS A 68 3.02 -4.94 -4.60
N THR A 69 3.57 -4.09 -3.72
CA THR A 69 3.13 -2.69 -3.57
C THR A 69 3.50 -1.85 -4.78
N ASN A 70 4.71 -2.03 -5.29
CA ASN A 70 5.21 -1.40 -6.50
C ASN A 70 6.37 -2.22 -7.08
N LYS A 71 6.25 -2.60 -8.35
CA LYS A 71 7.19 -3.49 -9.04
C LYS A 71 8.32 -2.75 -9.76
N SER A 72 8.46 -1.46 -9.51
CA SER A 72 9.52 -0.66 -10.14
C SER A 72 10.90 -1.19 -9.81
N HIS A 73 11.75 -1.36 -10.83
CA HIS A 73 13.07 -1.91 -10.67
C HIS A 73 13.94 -1.05 -9.74
N CYS A 74 13.81 0.28 -9.85
CA CYS A 74 14.54 1.19 -8.99
C CYS A 74 14.29 0.98 -7.49
N PHE A 75 13.09 0.53 -7.08
CA PHE A 75 12.82 0.23 -5.68
C PHE A 75 13.52 -1.04 -5.20
N LEU A 76 13.65 -2.06 -6.07
CA LEU A 76 14.43 -3.25 -5.75
C LEU A 76 15.91 -2.90 -5.55
N GLU A 77 16.48 -2.10 -6.47
CA GLU A 77 17.86 -1.66 -6.35
C GLU A 77 18.11 -0.88 -5.05
N VAL A 78 17.21 0.05 -4.69
CA VAL A 78 17.32 0.82 -3.45
C VAL A 78 17.18 -0.10 -2.23
N ALA A 79 16.23 -1.04 -2.23
CA ALA A 79 16.06 -2.00 -1.13
C ALA A 79 17.32 -2.86 -0.94
N LEU A 80 17.85 -3.41 -2.03
CA LEU A 80 19.09 -4.21 -2.02
C LEU A 80 20.29 -3.40 -1.50
N ASN A 81 20.47 -2.17 -1.98
CA ASN A 81 21.59 -1.30 -1.60
C ASN A 81 21.49 -0.85 -0.12
N ASN A 82 20.31 -0.87 0.48
CA ASN A 82 20.10 -0.56 1.90
C ASN A 82 20.05 -1.83 2.77
N ASN A 83 20.34 -3.01 2.20
CA ASN A 83 20.37 -4.29 2.89
C ASN A 83 19.04 -4.68 3.57
N ILE A 84 17.90 -4.18 3.11
CA ILE A 84 16.61 -4.69 3.54
C ILE A 84 16.21 -5.88 2.68
N SER A 85 15.39 -6.74 3.25
CA SER A 85 14.89 -7.95 2.59
C SER A 85 13.66 -7.65 1.72
N ILE A 86 13.17 -8.66 1.00
CA ILE A 86 12.02 -8.53 0.11
C ILE A 86 10.99 -9.64 0.34
N ASP A 87 9.71 -9.29 0.40
CA ASP A 87 8.59 -10.23 0.37
C ASP A 87 7.99 -10.29 -1.04
N VAL A 88 7.92 -11.49 -1.61
CA VAL A 88 7.40 -11.75 -2.95
C VAL A 88 6.13 -12.60 -2.89
N ALA A 89 5.14 -12.21 -3.68
CA ALA A 89 3.81 -12.79 -3.70
C ALA A 89 3.53 -13.65 -4.95
N SER A 90 4.50 -13.80 -5.83
CA SER A 90 4.39 -14.60 -7.05
C SER A 90 5.74 -15.09 -7.55
N LYS A 91 5.70 -16.13 -8.41
CA LYS A 91 6.91 -16.65 -9.07
C LYS A 91 7.64 -15.56 -9.87
N ASN A 92 6.90 -14.70 -10.56
CA ASN A 92 7.52 -13.65 -11.37
C ASN A 92 8.19 -12.56 -10.51
N GLU A 93 7.61 -12.23 -9.36
CA GLU A 93 8.26 -11.34 -8.38
C GLU A 93 9.54 -11.98 -7.83
N LEU A 94 9.54 -13.29 -7.55
CA LEU A 94 10.74 -14.02 -7.15
C LEU A 94 11.82 -13.95 -8.22
N ILE A 95 11.49 -14.22 -9.48
CA ILE A 95 12.43 -14.14 -10.60
C ILE A 95 13.00 -12.72 -10.72
N HIS A 96 12.16 -11.71 -10.63
CA HIS A 96 12.57 -10.31 -10.68
C HIS A 96 13.55 -9.96 -9.54
N SER A 97 13.23 -10.38 -8.32
CA SER A 97 14.11 -10.16 -7.16
C SER A 97 15.47 -10.85 -7.30
N LEU A 98 15.48 -12.12 -7.74
CA LEU A 98 16.71 -12.87 -8.00
C LEU A 98 17.55 -12.21 -9.11
N SER A 99 16.93 -11.71 -10.18
CA SER A 99 17.62 -11.03 -11.28
C SER A 99 18.22 -9.69 -10.87
N THR A 100 17.64 -9.03 -9.87
CA THR A 100 18.18 -7.80 -9.29
C THR A 100 19.39 -8.05 -8.38
N GLY A 101 19.55 -9.27 -7.88
CA GLY A 101 20.69 -9.67 -7.02
C GLY A 101 20.32 -10.02 -5.59
N PHE A 102 19.05 -10.07 -5.23
CA PHE A 102 18.63 -10.61 -3.95
C PHE A 102 19.02 -12.08 -3.83
N THR A 103 19.43 -12.48 -2.66
CA THR A 103 19.80 -13.87 -2.35
C THR A 103 18.76 -14.49 -1.42
N TRP A 104 18.83 -15.81 -1.28
CA TRP A 104 17.92 -16.55 -0.42
C TRP A 104 17.76 -15.97 1.00
N LYS A 105 18.81 -15.40 1.57
CA LYS A 105 18.80 -14.80 2.91
C LYS A 105 17.85 -13.62 3.07
N ASN A 106 17.50 -13.00 1.95
CA ASN A 106 16.77 -11.74 1.90
C ASN A 106 15.43 -11.87 1.17
N ILE A 107 14.92 -13.10 0.94
CA ILE A 107 13.68 -13.32 0.21
C ILE A 107 12.71 -14.13 1.06
N SER A 108 11.53 -13.57 1.33
CA SER A 108 10.34 -14.26 1.82
C SER A 108 9.36 -14.50 0.66
N CYS A 109 8.74 -15.67 0.63
CA CYS A 109 7.72 -16.05 -0.36
C CYS A 109 6.38 -16.20 0.36
N SER A 110 5.53 -15.18 0.25
CA SER A 110 4.21 -15.14 0.88
C SER A 110 3.08 -15.51 -0.10
N TRP A 111 1.83 -15.53 0.39
CA TRP A 111 0.62 -15.85 -0.35
C TRP A 111 0.51 -17.30 -0.85
N PRO A 112 -0.68 -17.77 -1.29
CA PRO A 112 -0.82 -19.10 -1.86
C PRO A 112 0.11 -19.30 -3.07
N LYS A 113 0.86 -20.37 -3.06
CA LYS A 113 1.90 -20.66 -4.04
C LYS A 113 1.53 -21.84 -4.94
N SER A 114 1.75 -21.68 -6.25
CA SER A 114 1.72 -22.80 -7.19
C SER A 114 2.93 -23.74 -6.99
N GLN A 115 2.83 -24.98 -7.46
CA GLN A 115 3.92 -25.96 -7.32
C GLN A 115 5.23 -25.47 -7.94
N ASP A 116 5.17 -24.78 -9.07
CA ASP A 116 6.36 -24.23 -9.73
C ASP A 116 6.99 -23.05 -8.97
N PHE A 117 6.16 -22.26 -8.24
CA PHE A 117 6.65 -21.23 -7.34
C PHE A 117 7.32 -21.86 -6.11
N LEU A 118 6.70 -22.87 -5.47
CA LEU A 118 7.28 -23.62 -4.36
C LEU A 118 8.60 -24.26 -4.76
N PHE A 119 8.64 -24.94 -5.92
CA PHE A 119 9.87 -25.54 -6.43
C PHE A 119 11.00 -24.52 -6.57
N LEU A 120 10.72 -23.36 -7.16
CA LEU A 120 11.72 -22.30 -7.33
C LEU A 120 12.18 -21.74 -5.99
N ALA A 121 11.26 -21.46 -5.08
CA ALA A 121 11.56 -20.96 -3.73
C ALA A 121 12.45 -21.94 -2.95
N MET A 122 12.13 -23.24 -2.98
CA MET A 122 12.93 -24.30 -2.34
C MET A 122 14.32 -24.42 -2.97
N LYS A 123 14.45 -24.37 -4.29
CA LYS A 123 15.74 -24.40 -4.99
C LYS A 123 16.65 -23.24 -4.61
N HIS A 124 16.06 -22.07 -4.39
CA HIS A 124 16.77 -20.85 -3.98
C HIS A 124 16.83 -20.67 -2.47
N LYS A 125 16.39 -21.66 -1.65
CA LYS A 125 16.40 -21.63 -0.18
C LYS A 125 15.65 -20.42 0.42
N CYS A 126 14.67 -19.87 -0.28
CA CYS A 126 13.92 -18.74 0.23
C CYS A 126 13.12 -19.15 1.49
N LEU A 127 12.85 -18.20 2.36
CA LEU A 127 11.87 -18.36 3.43
C LEU A 127 10.47 -18.54 2.83
N ILE A 128 9.74 -19.58 3.25
CA ILE A 128 8.42 -19.90 2.68
C ILE A 128 7.33 -19.71 3.73
N SER A 129 6.44 -18.76 3.51
CA SER A 129 5.25 -18.54 4.34
C SER A 129 4.16 -19.54 3.97
N ILE A 130 3.85 -20.48 4.86
CA ILE A 130 2.85 -21.53 4.67
C ILE A 130 1.45 -20.94 4.90
N ASP A 131 0.62 -20.96 3.86
CA ASP A 131 -0.73 -20.39 3.87
C ASP A 131 -1.83 -21.43 4.18
N ASN A 132 -1.54 -22.71 3.96
CA ASN A 132 -2.44 -23.84 4.26
C ASN A 132 -1.67 -25.16 4.36
N ILE A 133 -2.32 -26.19 4.90
CA ILE A 133 -1.71 -27.53 5.12
C ILE A 133 -1.38 -28.23 3.79
N ASP A 134 -2.18 -28.05 2.76
CA ASP A 134 -1.93 -28.70 1.46
C ASP A 134 -0.67 -28.15 0.79
N GLU A 135 -0.36 -26.88 1.04
CA GLU A 135 0.90 -26.27 0.60
C GLU A 135 2.10 -26.91 1.33
N LEU A 136 1.99 -27.16 2.63
CA LEU A 136 3.02 -27.86 3.40
C LEU A 136 3.21 -29.29 2.90
N LYS A 137 2.13 -30.03 2.61
CA LYS A 137 2.17 -31.36 2.00
C LYS A 137 2.84 -31.31 0.61
N SER A 138 2.54 -30.29 -0.20
CA SER A 138 3.17 -30.08 -1.51
C SER A 138 4.68 -29.86 -1.39
N ILE A 139 5.15 -29.15 -0.38
CA ILE A 139 6.58 -28.98 -0.10
C ILE A 139 7.24 -30.33 0.23
N ILE A 140 6.57 -31.17 1.04
CA ILE A 140 7.04 -32.52 1.40
C ILE A 140 7.17 -33.40 0.15
N ASP A 141 6.17 -33.38 -0.74
CA ASP A 141 6.17 -34.13 -1.98
C ASP A 141 7.29 -33.67 -2.93
N ILE A 142 7.45 -32.36 -3.10
CA ILE A 142 8.53 -31.78 -3.91
C ILE A 142 9.89 -32.16 -3.35
N TYR A 143 10.07 -32.06 -2.02
CA TYR A 143 11.31 -32.42 -1.37
C TYR A 143 11.71 -33.89 -1.63
N SER A 144 10.71 -34.77 -1.54
CA SER A 144 10.90 -36.21 -1.77
C SER A 144 11.25 -36.59 -3.23
N SER A 145 10.90 -35.71 -4.17
CA SER A 145 11.13 -35.94 -5.60
C SER A 145 12.51 -35.53 -6.10
N GLY A 146 13.33 -34.88 -5.26
CA GLY A 146 14.61 -34.36 -5.69
C GLY A 146 15.60 -34.08 -4.56
N ASN A 147 16.72 -33.47 -4.92
CA ASN A 147 17.72 -33.02 -3.94
C ASN A 147 17.53 -31.54 -3.63
N PHE A 148 16.94 -31.26 -2.47
CA PHE A 148 16.70 -29.93 -1.97
C PHE A 148 17.45 -29.68 -0.66
N PRO A 149 17.82 -28.43 -0.35
CA PRO A 149 18.34 -28.09 0.96
C PRO A 149 17.20 -28.10 2.01
N GLU A 150 17.57 -27.96 3.27
CA GLU A 150 16.64 -27.65 4.35
C GLU A 150 15.75 -26.46 3.96
N VAL A 151 14.45 -26.53 4.30
CA VAL A 151 13.44 -25.54 3.95
C VAL A 151 13.06 -24.75 5.19
N GLU A 152 13.38 -23.47 5.21
CA GLU A 152 12.94 -22.56 6.26
C GLU A 152 11.50 -22.15 6.02
N ILE A 153 10.66 -22.35 7.02
CA ILE A 153 9.23 -22.05 6.93
C ILE A 153 8.76 -21.08 8.02
N LEU A 154 7.75 -20.34 7.66
CA LEU A 154 6.96 -19.46 8.49
C LEU A 154 5.52 -19.96 8.43
N ILE A 155 4.87 -20.13 9.58
CA ILE A 155 3.48 -20.57 9.65
C ILE A 155 2.60 -19.32 9.74
N ARG A 156 1.69 -19.19 8.79
CA ARG A 156 0.78 -18.05 8.71
C ARG A 156 -0.55 -18.38 9.36
N ILE A 157 -0.80 -17.74 10.50
CA ILE A 157 -1.99 -18.02 11.34
C ILE A 157 -3.01 -16.90 11.27
N ASN A 158 -4.26 -17.27 11.52
CA ASN A 158 -5.35 -16.34 11.78
C ASN A 158 -5.97 -16.62 13.17
N ASP A 159 -7.13 -16.03 13.46
CA ASP A 159 -7.91 -16.19 14.71
C ASP A 159 -7.13 -15.88 16.00
N LEU A 160 -6.15 -14.96 15.91
CA LEU A 160 -5.52 -14.40 17.08
C LEU A 160 -6.54 -13.59 17.90
N SER A 161 -6.45 -13.70 19.22
CA SER A 161 -7.30 -12.97 20.14
C SER A 161 -6.59 -11.74 20.71
N SER A 162 -7.37 -10.72 20.99
CA SER A 162 -6.94 -9.56 21.77
C SER A 162 -8.07 -9.18 22.71
N SER A 163 -7.80 -9.10 24.03
CA SER A 163 -8.78 -8.73 25.05
C SER A 163 -10.12 -9.49 24.91
N ASP A 164 -10.08 -10.82 24.87
CA ASP A 164 -11.23 -11.72 24.72
C ASP A 164 -12.02 -11.58 23.40
N ARG A 165 -11.52 -10.83 22.45
CA ARG A 165 -12.09 -10.72 21.11
C ARG A 165 -11.21 -11.42 20.09
N ILE A 166 -11.80 -12.27 19.25
CA ILE A 166 -11.10 -12.79 18.06
C ILE A 166 -11.01 -11.64 17.08
N VAL A 167 -9.78 -11.17 16.79
CA VAL A 167 -9.52 -9.99 15.98
C VAL A 167 -9.41 -10.33 14.49
N SER A 168 -9.38 -11.60 14.13
CA SER A 168 -9.22 -12.02 12.75
C SER A 168 -10.51 -11.95 11.94
N SER A 169 -10.39 -11.73 10.64
CA SER A 169 -11.51 -11.83 9.72
C SER A 169 -11.96 -13.29 9.60
N LYS A 170 -13.07 -13.66 10.22
CA LYS A 170 -13.65 -15.02 10.15
C LYS A 170 -13.92 -15.53 8.71
N ASN A 171 -13.89 -14.67 7.70
CA ASN A 171 -14.20 -14.97 6.31
C ASN A 171 -13.03 -14.65 5.38
N THR A 172 -11.80 -14.89 5.81
CA THR A 172 -10.65 -14.78 4.91
C THR A 172 -10.40 -16.10 4.17
N LYS A 173 -10.01 -16.01 2.91
CA LYS A 173 -9.58 -17.17 2.11
C LYS A 173 -8.12 -17.58 2.38
N PHE A 174 -7.46 -16.89 3.29
CA PHE A 174 -6.05 -17.08 3.62
C PHE A 174 -5.92 -17.65 5.02
N TRP A 175 -4.79 -18.34 5.29
CA TRP A 175 -4.24 -18.56 6.61
C TRP A 175 -4.77 -19.79 7.33
N ILE A 176 -3.94 -20.29 8.21
CA ILE A 176 -4.18 -21.48 9.00
C ILE A 176 -4.85 -21.08 10.31
N SER A 177 -5.95 -21.73 10.64
CA SER A 177 -6.57 -21.56 11.95
C SER A 177 -5.75 -22.25 13.05
N GLN A 178 -5.65 -21.66 14.24
CA GLN A 178 -4.86 -22.19 15.34
C GLN A 178 -5.19 -23.65 15.70
N HIS A 179 -6.43 -24.08 15.53
CA HIS A 179 -6.83 -25.47 15.82
C HIS A 179 -6.14 -26.51 14.94
N LEU A 180 -5.54 -26.09 13.81
CA LEU A 180 -4.76 -26.94 12.90
C LEU A 180 -3.27 -27.03 13.27
N LEU A 181 -2.78 -26.22 14.21
CA LEU A 181 -1.39 -26.26 14.65
C LEU A 181 -0.90 -27.65 15.09
N PRO A 182 -1.70 -28.47 15.83
CA PRO A 182 -1.26 -29.83 16.18
C PRO A 182 -0.98 -30.70 14.95
N GLU A 183 -1.77 -30.63 13.87
CA GLU A 183 -1.50 -31.36 12.61
C GLU A 183 -0.21 -30.89 11.98
N ILE A 184 0.02 -29.57 11.95
CA ILE A 184 1.26 -28.98 11.41
C ILE A 184 2.47 -29.44 12.21
N TYR A 185 2.42 -29.37 13.54
CA TYR A 185 3.52 -29.82 14.39
C TYR A 185 3.85 -31.30 14.16
N ASN A 186 2.85 -32.16 13.95
CA ASN A 186 3.09 -33.56 13.58
C ASN A 186 3.83 -33.68 12.26
N LEU A 187 3.41 -32.94 11.21
CA LEU A 187 4.10 -32.93 9.92
C LEU A 187 5.55 -32.43 10.04
N LEU A 188 5.81 -31.40 10.86
CA LEU A 188 7.15 -30.92 11.14
C LEU A 188 8.01 -31.95 11.90
N TYR A 189 7.39 -32.70 12.79
CA TYR A 189 8.07 -33.75 13.55
C TYR A 189 8.52 -34.91 12.67
N GLU A 190 7.68 -35.29 11.72
CA GLU A 190 7.97 -36.37 10.74
C GLU A 190 8.96 -35.91 9.66
N ASN A 191 9.03 -34.62 9.35
CA ASN A 191 9.81 -34.09 8.23
C ASN A 191 10.90 -33.10 8.71
N LYS A 192 12.02 -33.66 9.22
CA LYS A 192 13.10 -32.89 9.86
C LYS A 192 13.85 -31.90 8.95
N PHE A 193 13.63 -31.95 7.64
CA PHE A 193 14.14 -30.95 6.69
C PHE A 193 13.34 -29.65 6.69
N LEU A 194 12.17 -29.63 7.34
CA LEU A 194 11.36 -28.45 7.57
C LEU A 194 11.83 -27.74 8.83
N ASN A 195 12.35 -26.53 8.68
CA ASN A 195 12.86 -25.74 9.78
C ASN A 195 11.83 -24.63 10.11
N PHE A 196 11.04 -24.84 11.16
CA PHE A 196 10.07 -23.87 11.64
C PHE A 196 10.78 -22.75 12.37
N LYS A 197 10.85 -21.58 11.73
CA LYS A 197 11.55 -20.41 12.23
C LYS A 197 10.64 -19.35 12.78
N TRP A 198 9.45 -19.18 12.19
CA TRP A 198 8.70 -17.95 12.30
C TRP A 198 7.20 -18.21 12.37
N LEU A 199 6.51 -17.32 13.09
CA LEU A 199 5.07 -17.23 13.08
C LEU A 199 4.68 -15.91 12.40
N HIS A 200 3.70 -15.97 11.51
CA HIS A 200 3.21 -14.81 10.76
C HIS A 200 1.72 -14.60 10.99
N PHE A 201 1.32 -13.38 11.21
CA PHE A 201 -0.08 -13.00 11.19
C PHE A 201 -0.30 -11.65 10.51
N HIS A 202 -1.45 -11.49 9.89
CA HIS A 202 -1.86 -10.22 9.29
C HIS A 202 -3.31 -9.91 9.56
N PHE A 203 -3.58 -8.71 10.02
CA PHE A 203 -4.88 -8.10 9.90
C PHE A 203 -4.71 -6.59 9.75
N ASP A 204 -5.56 -6.00 8.89
CA ASP A 204 -5.56 -4.56 8.64
C ASP A 204 -6.35 -3.87 9.75
N GLU A 205 -5.69 -3.62 10.88
CA GLU A 205 -6.27 -3.02 12.05
C GLU A 205 -5.72 -1.61 12.27
N HIS A 206 -6.60 -0.70 12.64
CA HIS A 206 -6.29 0.70 12.88
C HIS A 206 -5.94 0.98 14.34
N GLN A 207 -6.40 0.14 15.24
CA GLN A 207 -6.16 0.26 16.67
C GLN A 207 -4.90 -0.52 17.03
N PHE A 208 -3.87 0.19 17.46
CA PHE A 208 -2.60 -0.45 17.84
C PHE A 208 -2.77 -1.39 19.02
N GLU A 209 -3.73 -1.14 19.92
CA GLU A 209 -4.06 -1.99 21.07
C GLU A 209 -4.47 -3.40 20.63
N LEU A 210 -5.32 -3.50 19.61
CA LEU A 210 -5.75 -4.78 19.07
C LEU A 210 -4.60 -5.54 18.42
N LYS A 211 -3.74 -4.81 17.71
CA LYS A 211 -2.55 -5.40 17.09
C LYS A 211 -1.53 -5.85 18.12
N ALA A 212 -1.31 -5.06 19.17
CA ALA A 212 -0.42 -5.42 20.28
C ALA A 212 -0.94 -6.65 21.04
N GLY A 213 -2.25 -6.71 21.32
CA GLY A 213 -2.87 -7.89 21.95
C GLY A 213 -2.72 -9.15 21.11
N SER A 214 -2.87 -9.03 19.77
CA SER A 214 -2.66 -10.18 18.87
C SER A 214 -1.18 -10.58 18.81
N LEU A 215 -0.27 -9.62 18.89
CA LEU A 215 1.17 -9.91 18.98
C LEU A 215 1.49 -10.66 20.28
N GLN A 216 0.89 -10.27 21.41
CA GLN A 216 1.04 -11.03 22.66
C GLN A 216 0.55 -12.46 22.51
N ASN A 217 -0.63 -12.67 21.92
CA ASN A 217 -1.14 -14.03 21.69
C ASN A 217 -0.22 -14.84 20.73
N ALA A 218 0.39 -14.22 19.72
CA ALA A 218 1.38 -14.88 18.88
C ALA A 218 2.64 -15.27 19.66
N ILE A 219 3.11 -14.43 20.57
CA ILE A 219 4.21 -14.74 21.49
C ILE A 219 3.87 -15.96 22.35
N ASP A 220 2.66 -16.01 22.93
CA ASP A 220 2.21 -17.12 23.76
C ASP A 220 2.19 -18.46 22.97
N ILE A 221 1.78 -18.42 21.70
CA ILE A 221 1.79 -19.60 20.81
C ILE A 221 3.24 -20.06 20.53
N LEU A 222 4.16 -19.11 20.30
CA LEU A 222 5.57 -19.45 20.08
C LEU A 222 6.19 -20.06 21.34
N GLN A 223 5.91 -19.51 22.51
CA GLN A 223 6.39 -20.07 23.78
C GLN A 223 5.88 -21.50 24.00
N GLN A 224 4.61 -21.79 23.68
CA GLN A 224 4.07 -23.15 23.72
C GLN A 224 4.77 -24.09 22.73
N SER A 225 5.25 -23.61 21.58
CA SER A 225 5.97 -24.46 20.63
C SER A 225 7.32 -24.96 21.17
N TYR A 226 7.94 -24.25 22.11
CA TYR A 226 9.17 -24.72 22.77
C TYR A 226 8.92 -25.98 23.64
N GLU A 227 7.75 -26.13 24.23
CA GLU A 227 7.38 -27.36 24.95
C GLU A 227 7.35 -28.57 24.02
N LEU A 228 7.18 -28.33 22.70
CA LEU A 228 7.21 -29.31 21.63
C LEU A 228 8.58 -29.42 20.96
N TRP A 229 9.63 -28.86 21.56
CA TRP A 229 11.01 -28.87 21.05
C TRP A 229 11.23 -28.17 19.70
N PHE A 230 10.31 -27.28 19.30
CA PHE A 230 10.55 -26.34 18.22
C PHE A 230 11.20 -25.07 18.79
N ALA A 231 11.98 -24.37 17.98
CA ALA A 231 12.69 -23.16 18.42
C ALA A 231 12.49 -21.99 17.41
N PRO A 232 11.25 -21.63 17.10
CA PRO A 232 11.01 -20.42 16.32
C PRO A 232 11.37 -19.21 17.16
N ASN A 233 11.97 -18.19 16.53
CA ASN A 233 12.43 -17.02 17.26
C ASN A 233 12.07 -15.70 16.59
N ILE A 234 11.22 -15.70 15.55
CA ILE A 234 10.79 -14.49 14.85
C ILE A 234 9.27 -14.44 14.76
N ILE A 235 8.73 -13.25 14.95
CA ILE A 235 7.30 -12.97 14.77
C ILE A 235 7.15 -11.94 13.67
N ASP A 236 6.47 -12.33 12.62
CA ASP A 236 6.10 -11.42 11.54
C ASP A 236 4.69 -10.87 11.80
N ILE A 237 4.63 -9.58 12.04
CA ILE A 237 3.36 -8.90 12.31
C ILE A 237 2.73 -8.31 11.06
N TRP A 238 3.28 -8.64 9.92
CA TRP A 238 3.01 -8.02 8.63
C TRP A 238 2.54 -6.55 8.76
N TRP A 239 2.49 -5.83 7.65
CA TRP A 239 2.30 -4.39 7.72
C TRP A 239 1.06 -3.92 6.96
N GLY A 240 -0.06 -3.70 7.64
CA GLY A 240 -1.27 -3.09 7.06
C GLY A 240 -1.34 -1.57 7.23
N LEU A 241 -0.25 -0.92 7.67
CA LEU A 241 -0.28 0.49 7.98
C LEU A 241 -0.13 1.37 6.75
N ARG A 242 -1.10 2.24 6.61
CA ARG A 242 -1.04 3.35 5.67
C ARG A 242 -0.43 4.55 6.38
N GLY A 243 0.49 5.24 5.74
CA GLY A 243 0.91 6.56 6.19
C GLY A 243 -0.15 7.62 5.92
N ASN A 244 0.05 8.81 6.44
CA ASN A 244 -0.83 9.94 6.21
C ASN A 244 -0.66 10.47 4.78
N GLU A 245 -1.75 10.51 4.01
CA GLU A 245 -1.78 11.08 2.64
C GLU A 245 -2.22 12.54 2.62
N LEU A 246 -2.67 13.09 3.75
CA LEU A 246 -3.28 14.41 3.84
C LEU A 246 -2.34 15.44 4.43
N LEU A 247 -2.38 16.64 3.89
CA LEU A 247 -1.69 17.78 4.48
C LEU A 247 -2.24 18.11 5.88
N ASP A 248 -3.56 17.95 6.07
CA ASP A 248 -4.25 18.17 7.31
C ASP A 248 -5.45 17.23 7.41
N ILE A 249 -5.49 16.39 8.44
CA ILE A 249 -6.59 15.45 8.68
C ILE A 249 -7.93 16.17 8.87
N SER A 250 -7.92 17.43 9.29
CA SER A 250 -9.14 18.23 9.41
C SER A 250 -9.85 18.45 8.06
N ASP A 251 -9.14 18.39 6.93
CA ASP A 251 -9.74 18.47 5.61
C ASP A 251 -10.71 17.31 5.37
N TRP A 252 -10.34 16.10 5.81
CA TRP A 252 -11.19 14.93 5.75
C TRP A 252 -12.42 15.06 6.64
N LYS A 253 -12.22 15.46 7.90
CA LYS A 253 -13.33 15.67 8.86
C LYS A 253 -14.34 16.68 8.32
N LYS A 254 -13.87 17.82 7.81
CA LYS A 254 -14.73 18.85 7.16
C LYS A 254 -15.48 18.33 5.95
N TYR A 255 -14.82 17.49 5.13
CA TYR A 255 -15.45 16.90 3.96
C TYR A 255 -16.56 15.90 4.35
N ILE A 256 -16.34 15.09 5.37
CA ILE A 256 -17.34 14.20 5.92
C ILE A 256 -18.55 14.98 6.47
N ASP A 257 -18.31 16.04 7.26
CA ASP A 257 -19.36 16.91 7.79
C ASP A 257 -20.15 17.59 6.66
N PHE A 258 -19.46 18.04 5.62
CA PHE A 258 -20.10 18.60 4.41
C PHE A 258 -21.00 17.57 3.72
N LEU A 259 -20.55 16.33 3.50
CA LEU A 259 -21.39 15.28 2.91
C LEU A 259 -22.61 14.98 3.78
N ALA A 260 -22.41 14.92 5.11
CA ALA A 260 -23.45 14.69 6.08
C ALA A 260 -24.54 15.76 5.99
N GLU A 261 -24.12 17.01 6.01
CA GLU A 261 -25.04 18.16 5.98
C GLU A 261 -25.78 18.26 4.64
N THR A 262 -25.07 18.10 3.52
CA THR A 262 -25.68 18.16 2.18
C THR A 262 -26.70 17.04 1.98
N LYS A 263 -26.41 15.82 2.45
CA LYS A 263 -27.32 14.69 2.37
C LYS A 263 -28.56 14.90 3.23
N LYS A 264 -28.38 15.41 4.46
CA LYS A 264 -29.47 15.70 5.39
C LYS A 264 -30.44 16.75 4.83
N ASN A 265 -29.91 17.75 4.14
CA ASN A 265 -30.70 18.85 3.59
C ASN A 265 -31.15 18.64 2.13
N ASN A 266 -30.81 17.47 1.55
CA ASN A 266 -31.06 17.14 0.15
C ASN A 266 -30.43 18.15 -0.83
N TRP A 267 -29.26 18.68 -0.51
CA TRP A 267 -28.48 19.58 -1.35
C TRP A 267 -27.56 18.82 -2.33
N ASP A 268 -26.93 19.56 -3.26
CA ASP A 268 -25.89 18.96 -4.12
C ASP A 268 -24.69 18.52 -3.29
N THR A 269 -24.39 17.23 -3.28
CA THR A 269 -23.27 16.63 -2.55
C THR A 269 -21.93 16.82 -3.27
N HIS A 270 -21.92 17.48 -4.42
CA HIS A 270 -20.77 17.61 -5.31
C HIS A 270 -20.15 16.26 -5.72
N THR A 271 -20.94 15.21 -5.67
CA THR A 271 -20.55 13.86 -6.10
C THR A 271 -21.30 13.46 -7.37
N TRP A 272 -20.73 12.51 -8.11
CA TRP A 272 -21.33 11.98 -9.34
C TRP A 272 -22.70 11.37 -9.02
N TRP A 273 -23.72 11.73 -9.82
CA TRP A 273 -25.14 11.41 -9.59
C TRP A 273 -25.67 11.82 -8.22
N ASN A 274 -25.08 12.77 -7.59
CA ASN A 274 -25.43 13.19 -6.22
C ASN A 274 -25.42 12.01 -5.22
N SER A 275 -24.52 11.06 -5.43
CA SER A 275 -24.49 9.75 -4.74
C SER A 275 -24.05 9.86 -3.28
N ALA A 276 -23.31 10.91 -2.91
CA ALA A 276 -22.65 11.03 -1.62
C ALA A 276 -21.91 9.73 -1.22
N TYR A 277 -21.27 9.06 -2.19
CA TYR A 277 -20.61 7.75 -2.03
C TYR A 277 -21.53 6.65 -1.48
N TRP A 278 -22.83 6.73 -1.78
CA TRP A 278 -23.86 5.77 -1.33
C TRP A 278 -23.99 5.68 0.20
N VAL A 279 -23.70 6.78 0.89
CA VAL A 279 -23.91 6.89 2.33
C VAL A 279 -25.40 6.79 2.65
N HIS A 280 -25.73 5.99 3.65
CA HIS A 280 -27.11 5.79 4.08
C HIS A 280 -27.48 6.80 5.16
N VAL A 281 -28.65 7.39 5.05
CA VAL A 281 -29.24 8.19 6.14
C VAL A 281 -30.34 7.36 6.77
N SER A 282 -30.18 7.00 8.05
CA SER A 282 -31.17 6.21 8.77
C SER A 282 -32.49 7.00 8.95
N GLN A 283 -33.57 6.29 9.29
CA GLN A 283 -34.88 6.93 9.61
C GLN A 283 -34.80 7.93 10.76
N LYS A 284 -33.78 7.86 11.62
CA LYS A 284 -33.51 8.82 12.70
C LYS A 284 -32.59 9.97 12.28
N TRP A 285 -32.37 10.16 10.98
CA TRP A 285 -31.46 11.17 10.43
C TRP A 285 -30.01 11.01 10.90
N VAL A 286 -29.63 9.81 11.37
CA VAL A 286 -28.24 9.46 11.64
C VAL A 286 -27.61 8.99 10.34
N ILE A 287 -26.44 9.53 10.01
CA ILE A 287 -25.68 9.11 8.83
C ILE A 287 -24.93 7.86 9.19
N GLU A 288 -25.24 6.79 8.47
CA GLU A 288 -24.52 5.52 8.56
C GLU A 288 -23.46 5.52 7.45
N TRP A 289 -22.22 5.79 7.85
CA TRP A 289 -21.09 5.77 6.95
C TRP A 289 -20.72 4.35 6.57
N ARG A 290 -20.32 4.13 5.32
CA ARG A 290 -19.63 2.90 4.99
C ARG A 290 -18.25 2.92 5.64
N GLU A 291 -17.85 1.79 6.20
CA GLU A 291 -16.55 1.59 6.86
C GLU A 291 -15.36 2.11 6.02
N ILE A 292 -15.45 2.01 4.68
CA ILE A 292 -14.46 2.53 3.73
C ILE A 292 -14.27 4.05 3.84
N VAL A 293 -15.34 4.80 4.15
CA VAL A 293 -15.29 6.26 4.25
C VAL A 293 -14.75 6.68 5.61
N GLU A 294 -15.14 5.98 6.68
CA GLU A 294 -14.73 6.31 8.04
C GLU A 294 -13.24 6.03 8.32
N LYS A 295 -12.70 4.94 7.75
CA LYS A 295 -11.35 4.45 8.03
C LYS A 295 -10.33 4.80 6.92
N ARG A 296 -10.60 5.79 6.08
CA ARG A 296 -9.76 6.07 4.91
C ARG A 296 -8.39 6.65 5.28
N PHE A 297 -8.34 7.57 6.21
CA PHE A 297 -7.13 8.29 6.59
C PHE A 297 -6.79 8.04 8.05
N ARG A 298 -5.48 8.01 8.36
CA ARG A 298 -4.94 7.70 9.67
C ARG A 298 -4.22 8.89 10.25
N GLU A 299 -4.31 9.02 11.57
CA GLU A 299 -3.67 10.10 12.29
C GLU A 299 -2.22 9.78 12.65
N LEU A 300 -1.92 8.51 12.95
CA LEU A 300 -0.60 8.08 13.37
C LEU A 300 0.35 7.82 12.17
N ASP A 301 1.59 8.28 12.32
CA ASP A 301 2.70 7.88 11.45
C ASP A 301 3.01 6.39 11.65
N PRO A 302 3.49 5.66 10.61
CA PRO A 302 3.84 4.25 10.73
C PRO A 302 4.84 3.93 11.85
N ILE A 303 5.83 4.76 12.05
CA ILE A 303 6.83 4.56 13.11
C ILE A 303 6.22 4.80 14.49
N GLU A 304 5.39 5.83 14.64
CA GLU A 304 4.65 6.11 15.86
C GLU A 304 3.71 4.95 16.23
N PHE A 305 3.03 4.39 15.25
CA PHE A 305 2.17 3.23 15.47
C PHE A 305 2.94 2.00 15.95
N LEU A 306 4.11 1.69 15.34
CA LEU A 306 5.01 0.64 15.82
C LEU A 306 5.46 0.90 17.25
N ASN A 307 5.86 2.13 17.53
CA ASN A 307 6.28 2.51 18.86
C ASN A 307 5.18 2.29 19.90
N ASN A 308 3.93 2.61 19.56
CA ASN A 308 2.79 2.38 20.43
C ASN A 308 2.53 0.88 20.64
N ILE A 309 2.72 0.03 19.62
CA ILE A 309 2.64 -1.44 19.77
C ILE A 309 3.70 -1.92 20.75
N LEU A 310 4.97 -1.54 20.57
CA LEU A 310 6.06 -2.01 21.42
C LEU A 310 5.90 -1.57 22.88
N ASN A 311 5.39 -0.36 23.11
CA ASN A 311 5.17 0.18 24.45
C ASN A 311 3.82 -0.24 25.08
N PHE A 312 3.00 -1.00 24.36
CA PHE A 312 1.71 -1.44 24.90
C PHE A 312 1.89 -2.40 26.06
N GLN A 313 1.23 -2.08 27.19
CA GLN A 313 1.27 -2.90 28.40
C GLN A 313 0.36 -4.12 28.26
N THR A 314 0.91 -5.29 28.44
CA THR A 314 0.20 -6.56 28.58
C THR A 314 0.09 -6.91 30.07
N HIS A 315 -0.05 -8.19 30.44
CA HIS A 315 -0.31 -8.60 31.81
C HIS A 315 0.76 -8.13 32.83
N SER A 316 2.04 -8.20 32.48
CA SER A 316 3.14 -7.89 33.42
C SER A 316 4.21 -6.98 32.83
N TRP A 317 4.32 -6.93 31.53
CA TRP A 317 5.40 -6.28 30.79
C TRP A 317 4.82 -5.54 29.56
N ASN A 318 5.55 -4.61 28.98
CA ASN A 318 5.20 -4.14 27.66
C ASN A 318 5.64 -5.18 26.59
N ILE A 319 5.17 -5.01 25.37
CA ILE A 319 5.49 -5.91 24.25
C ILE A 319 6.99 -5.96 23.99
N TRP A 320 7.68 -4.81 24.05
CA TRP A 320 9.13 -4.73 23.81
C TRP A 320 9.91 -5.56 24.83
N ASP A 321 9.63 -5.39 26.13
CA ASP A 321 10.27 -6.16 27.20
C ASP A 321 10.02 -7.67 26.99
N THR A 322 8.82 -8.04 26.60
CA THR A 322 8.44 -9.44 26.36
C THR A 322 9.22 -10.03 25.17
N LEU A 323 9.40 -9.28 24.09
CA LEU A 323 10.18 -9.73 22.92
C LEU A 323 11.67 -9.94 23.31
N ILE A 324 12.26 -8.97 24.03
CA ILE A 324 13.66 -9.05 24.44
C ILE A 324 13.90 -10.18 25.43
N ASP A 325 13.05 -10.33 26.46
CA ASP A 325 13.17 -11.40 27.46
C ASP A 325 13.02 -12.79 26.84
N SER A 326 12.12 -12.94 25.86
CA SER A 326 11.91 -14.19 25.13
C SER A 326 12.90 -14.42 24.00
N MET A 327 13.80 -13.49 23.72
CA MET A 327 14.74 -13.48 22.59
C MET A 327 14.01 -13.64 21.23
N PHE A 328 12.86 -12.99 21.07
CA PHE A 328 12.11 -12.97 19.82
C PHE A 328 12.45 -11.73 19.01
N ASP A 329 12.70 -11.93 17.73
CA ASP A 329 12.84 -10.86 16.75
C ASP A 329 11.48 -10.48 16.15
N LEU A 330 11.33 -9.20 15.85
CA LEU A 330 10.17 -8.67 15.16
C LEU A 330 10.47 -8.52 13.68
N MET A 331 9.63 -9.12 12.83
CA MET A 331 9.64 -8.92 11.38
C MET A 331 8.45 -8.06 10.95
N ILE A 332 8.68 -7.22 9.95
CA ILE A 332 7.63 -6.44 9.28
C ILE A 332 7.79 -6.52 7.77
N GLU A 333 6.64 -6.43 7.06
CA GLU A 333 6.59 -6.40 5.60
C GLU A 333 5.99 -5.06 5.09
N PRO A 334 6.67 -3.92 5.30
CA PRO A 334 6.14 -2.63 4.89
C PRO A 334 6.10 -2.52 3.37
N GLY A 335 4.92 -2.30 2.83
CA GLY A 335 4.71 -1.99 1.42
C GLY A 335 4.26 -0.55 1.25
N TYR A 336 3.01 -0.27 1.64
CA TYR A 336 2.42 1.06 1.50
C TYR A 336 3.24 2.15 2.18
N SER A 337 3.69 1.93 3.41
CA SER A 337 4.45 2.91 4.18
C SER A 337 5.85 3.19 3.63
N LEU A 338 6.45 2.27 2.90
CA LEU A 338 7.72 2.51 2.20
C LEU A 338 7.53 3.25 0.89
N THR A 339 6.49 2.92 0.13
CA THR A 339 6.26 3.51 -1.21
C THR A 339 5.36 4.75 -1.17
N LEU A 340 4.76 5.08 -0.03
CA LEU A 340 3.99 6.30 0.15
C LEU A 340 4.89 7.53 -0.08
N TRP A 341 4.31 8.55 -0.71
CA TRP A 341 4.98 9.79 -1.14
C TRP A 341 6.11 9.62 -2.16
N CYS A 342 6.38 8.40 -2.63
CA CYS A 342 7.46 8.14 -3.57
C CYS A 342 7.11 8.49 -5.02
N GLY A 343 5.95 9.06 -5.29
CA GLY A 343 5.60 9.41 -6.65
C GLY A 343 4.18 9.92 -6.84
N PHE A 344 3.91 10.29 -8.07
CA PHE A 344 2.60 10.78 -8.50
C PHE A 344 2.32 10.36 -9.95
N THR A 345 1.05 10.48 -10.35
CA THR A 345 0.63 10.26 -11.73
C THR A 345 0.38 11.58 -12.42
N LEU A 346 1.05 11.79 -13.54
CA LEU A 346 0.90 12.93 -14.43
C LEU A 346 -0.08 12.61 -15.54
N LEU A 347 -1.14 13.40 -15.66
CA LEU A 347 -2.12 13.35 -16.73
C LEU A 347 -2.16 14.69 -17.47
N LYS A 348 -2.51 14.64 -18.76
CA LYS A 348 -2.70 15.83 -19.62
C LYS A 348 -4.17 16.07 -19.86
N VAL A 349 -4.58 17.33 -19.78
CA VAL A 349 -5.92 17.74 -20.22
C VAL A 349 -6.00 17.68 -21.73
N ILE A 350 -6.95 16.90 -22.25
CA ILE A 350 -7.17 16.72 -23.69
C ILE A 350 -8.48 17.33 -24.19
N GLY A 351 -9.36 17.75 -23.28
CA GLY A 351 -10.61 18.37 -23.62
C GLY A 351 -11.48 18.72 -22.44
N TYR A 352 -12.68 19.21 -22.73
CA TYR A 352 -13.73 19.44 -21.73
C TYR A 352 -15.08 19.01 -22.27
N LYS A 353 -16.01 18.85 -21.33
CA LYS A 353 -17.39 18.50 -21.59
C LYS A 353 -18.30 19.39 -20.74
N ASP A 354 -19.24 20.05 -21.37
CA ASP A 354 -20.38 20.63 -20.67
C ASP A 354 -21.40 19.51 -20.40
N LEU A 355 -21.79 19.41 -19.16
CA LEU A 355 -22.72 18.41 -18.65
C LEU A 355 -24.05 19.05 -18.34
N TRP A 356 -25.04 18.25 -18.04
CA TRP A 356 -26.35 18.72 -17.64
C TRP A 356 -26.30 19.55 -16.34
N ASN A 357 -27.26 20.44 -16.11
CA ASN A 357 -27.38 21.30 -14.92
C ASN A 357 -26.14 22.16 -14.61
N GLN A 358 -25.55 22.79 -15.62
CA GLN A 358 -24.40 23.70 -15.46
C GLN A 358 -23.16 23.04 -14.86
N ASN A 359 -23.07 21.71 -14.93
CA ASN A 359 -21.87 20.98 -14.58
C ASN A 359 -20.91 20.96 -15.78
N SER A 360 -19.62 20.86 -15.50
CA SER A 360 -18.58 20.68 -16.49
C SER A 360 -17.57 19.62 -16.06
N ALA A 361 -16.87 19.07 -17.01
CA ALA A 361 -15.82 18.10 -16.77
C ALA A 361 -14.58 18.40 -17.61
N VAL A 362 -13.44 18.07 -17.05
CA VAL A 362 -12.16 17.97 -17.76
C VAL A 362 -12.00 16.55 -18.26
N ILE A 363 -11.55 16.38 -19.49
CA ILE A 363 -11.19 15.06 -20.03
C ILE A 363 -9.66 14.98 -20.04
N VAL A 364 -9.12 13.87 -19.49
CA VAL A 364 -7.69 13.61 -19.41
C VAL A 364 -7.27 12.41 -20.26
N ASN A 365 -6.00 12.32 -20.58
CA ASN A 365 -5.39 11.28 -21.44
C ASN A 365 -5.20 9.93 -20.75
N ALA A 366 -6.16 9.49 -19.95
CA ALA A 366 -6.10 8.24 -19.22
C ALA A 366 -7.48 7.59 -19.17
N ASN A 367 -7.56 6.40 -18.60
CA ASN A 367 -8.84 5.73 -18.31
C ASN A 367 -8.79 5.05 -16.95
N ILE A 368 -9.93 4.66 -16.42
CA ILE A 368 -10.05 4.07 -15.08
C ILE A 368 -9.20 2.79 -14.95
N LEU A 369 -8.94 2.07 -16.03
CA LEU A 369 -8.13 0.86 -16.04
C LEU A 369 -6.62 1.14 -16.03
N ASN A 370 -6.19 2.36 -16.39
CA ASN A 370 -4.78 2.77 -16.32
C ASN A 370 -4.34 3.16 -14.90
N LEU A 371 -5.27 3.48 -14.00
CA LEU A 371 -4.97 3.99 -12.67
C LEU A 371 -5.61 3.16 -11.55
N SER A 372 -5.79 1.86 -11.80
CA SER A 372 -6.38 0.90 -10.86
C SER A 372 -7.88 1.11 -10.59
N SER A 373 -8.62 0.02 -10.59
CA SER A 373 -10.03 -0.03 -10.17
C SER A 373 -10.27 0.50 -8.73
N LYS A 374 -9.20 0.77 -7.99
CA LYS A 374 -9.26 1.40 -6.65
C LYS A 374 -9.35 2.92 -6.69
N MET A 375 -9.15 3.56 -7.84
CA MET A 375 -9.18 5.04 -7.94
C MET A 375 -10.54 5.65 -7.65
N TRP A 376 -11.64 4.93 -7.87
CA TRP A 376 -12.96 5.40 -7.42
C TRP A 376 -13.05 5.63 -5.90
N LYS A 377 -12.08 5.10 -5.13
CA LYS A 377 -11.86 5.35 -3.70
C LYS A 377 -10.84 6.45 -3.42
N TYR A 378 -10.31 7.09 -4.46
CA TYR A 378 -9.35 8.18 -4.29
C TYR A 378 -10.10 9.47 -3.96
N PHE A 379 -9.83 10.04 -2.79
CA PHE A 379 -10.55 11.20 -2.27
C PHE A 379 -9.71 12.48 -2.29
N VAL A 380 -8.40 12.35 -2.33
CA VAL A 380 -7.47 13.48 -2.25
C VAL A 380 -7.55 14.30 -3.53
N ASP A 381 -7.67 15.62 -3.43
CA ASP A 381 -7.76 16.47 -4.60
C ASP A 381 -6.45 16.46 -5.39
N PRO A 382 -6.50 16.29 -6.71
CA PRO A 382 -5.33 16.40 -7.56
C PRO A 382 -4.85 17.86 -7.66
N ILE A 383 -3.62 18.02 -8.12
CA ILE A 383 -3.01 19.32 -8.36
C ILE A 383 -3.15 19.66 -9.83
N HIS A 384 -3.69 20.85 -10.10
CA HIS A 384 -3.73 21.42 -11.44
C HIS A 384 -2.53 22.34 -11.65
N ILE A 385 -1.77 22.11 -12.72
CA ILE A 385 -0.65 22.96 -13.15
C ILE A 385 -0.90 23.43 -14.57
N GLN A 386 -0.92 24.75 -14.75
CA GLN A 386 -1.07 25.35 -16.06
C GLN A 386 0.23 25.20 -16.87
N HIS A 387 0.11 24.63 -18.07
CA HIS A 387 1.24 24.53 -19.02
C HIS A 387 1.69 25.90 -19.50
N LYS A 388 0.76 26.81 -19.80
CA LYS A 388 1.04 28.21 -20.14
C LYS A 388 0.44 29.11 -19.07
N LYS A 389 1.26 29.93 -18.41
CA LYS A 389 0.76 30.91 -17.44
C LYS A 389 -0.12 31.93 -18.18
N ASN A 390 -1.42 31.81 -18.02
CA ASN A 390 -2.37 32.85 -18.45
C ASN A 390 -2.45 33.89 -17.33
N ASN A 391 -2.07 35.14 -17.64
CA ASN A 391 -2.12 36.28 -16.72
C ASN A 391 -3.58 36.76 -16.47
N ASN A 392 -4.56 36.10 -17.04
CA ASN A 392 -5.97 36.43 -16.81
C ASN A 392 -6.39 35.89 -15.44
N ASN A 393 -6.17 36.70 -14.41
CA ASN A 393 -6.77 36.48 -13.09
C ASN A 393 -8.32 36.58 -13.21
N THR A 394 -8.98 35.55 -13.60
CA THR A 394 -10.42 35.42 -13.46
C THR A 394 -10.72 35.12 -12.01
N HIS A 395 -11.56 35.92 -11.36
CA HIS A 395 -12.02 35.71 -9.97
C HIS A 395 -13.06 34.56 -9.86
N TRP A 396 -13.14 33.70 -10.87
CA TRP A 396 -14.09 32.60 -10.91
C TRP A 396 -13.46 31.34 -10.38
N GLU A 397 -14.15 30.66 -9.48
CA GLU A 397 -13.81 29.32 -8.99
C GLU A 397 -14.51 28.27 -9.87
N PHE A 398 -13.78 27.23 -10.23
CA PHE A 398 -14.29 26.18 -11.10
C PHE A 398 -14.38 24.86 -10.29
N TYR A 399 -15.54 24.20 -10.35
CA TYR A 399 -15.81 22.92 -9.68
C TYR A 399 -16.25 21.92 -10.72
N TRP A 400 -15.28 21.18 -11.28
CA TRP A 400 -15.49 20.29 -12.40
C TRP A 400 -15.20 18.86 -12.03
N TYR A 401 -15.87 17.90 -12.74
CA TYR A 401 -15.49 16.49 -12.71
C TYR A 401 -14.24 16.26 -13.55
N ILE A 402 -13.53 15.15 -13.26
CA ILE A 402 -12.44 14.67 -14.10
C ILE A 402 -12.89 13.36 -14.72
N PHE A 403 -13.06 13.39 -16.02
CA PHE A 403 -13.38 12.24 -16.84
C PHE A 403 -12.16 11.74 -17.59
N TRP A 404 -12.27 10.49 -17.97
CA TRP A 404 -11.29 9.79 -18.75
C TRP A 404 -11.71 9.75 -20.23
N ASN A 405 -10.91 9.00 -21.02
CA ASN A 405 -11.07 8.93 -22.46
C ASN A 405 -11.67 7.59 -22.98
N LEU A 406 -12.25 6.75 -22.09
CA LEU A 406 -13.01 5.57 -22.51
C LEU A 406 -14.43 5.94 -22.98
N CYS A 407 -14.97 5.12 -23.85
CA CYS A 407 -16.35 5.22 -24.32
C CYS A 407 -17.37 4.61 -23.33
N ARG A 408 -17.25 4.94 -22.04
CA ARG A 408 -18.10 4.45 -20.95
C ARG A 408 -18.56 5.61 -20.07
N ASP A 409 -19.83 5.61 -19.68
CA ASP A 409 -20.38 6.66 -18.81
C ASP A 409 -19.86 6.62 -17.37
N ASP A 410 -19.34 5.47 -16.93
CA ASP A 410 -18.76 5.26 -15.61
C ASP A 410 -17.22 5.47 -15.57
N ASP A 411 -16.64 5.92 -16.69
CA ASP A 411 -15.22 6.24 -16.79
C ASP A 411 -14.91 7.58 -16.13
N ILE A 412 -15.18 7.65 -14.85
CA ILE A 412 -14.92 8.82 -13.99
C ILE A 412 -13.85 8.50 -12.97
N LEU A 413 -12.82 9.33 -12.91
CA LEU A 413 -11.68 9.12 -12.03
C LEU A 413 -12.02 9.35 -10.56
N MET A 414 -12.65 10.46 -10.30
CA MET A 414 -13.07 10.84 -8.94
C MET A 414 -14.58 11.03 -8.94
N GLN A 415 -15.25 10.38 -7.99
CA GLN A 415 -16.70 10.50 -7.85
C GLN A 415 -17.15 11.83 -7.20
N LYS A 416 -16.26 12.82 -7.11
CA LYS A 416 -16.57 14.17 -6.64
C LYS A 416 -16.03 15.22 -7.61
N LYS A 417 -16.66 16.40 -7.59
CA LYS A 417 -16.09 17.58 -8.27
C LYS A 417 -14.74 17.93 -7.64
N VAL A 418 -13.85 18.46 -8.45
CA VAL A 418 -12.53 18.96 -8.05
C VAL A 418 -12.52 20.48 -8.20
N TYR A 419 -11.89 21.14 -7.26
CA TYR A 419 -11.69 22.58 -7.31
C TYR A 419 -10.50 22.95 -8.18
N PHE A 420 -10.73 23.85 -9.13
CA PHE A 420 -9.69 24.47 -9.95
C PHE A 420 -9.65 25.98 -9.68
N LYS A 421 -8.49 26.50 -9.31
CA LYS A 421 -8.31 27.94 -9.11
C LYS A 421 -8.41 28.72 -10.42
N ASN A 422 -7.93 28.14 -11.51
CA ASN A 422 -8.01 28.66 -12.88
C ASN A 422 -8.77 27.64 -13.72
N LYS A 423 -9.43 28.11 -14.79
CA LYS A 423 -10.05 27.22 -15.77
C LYS A 423 -8.98 26.30 -16.35
N PRO A 424 -9.14 24.96 -16.26
CA PRO A 424 -8.21 24.05 -16.92
C PRO A 424 -8.23 24.26 -18.43
N GLU A 425 -7.08 24.24 -19.05
CA GLU A 425 -6.91 24.37 -20.51
C GLU A 425 -6.32 23.11 -21.11
N ILE A 426 -6.51 22.89 -22.42
CA ILE A 426 -5.90 21.75 -23.12
C ILE A 426 -4.39 21.88 -22.99
N TRP A 427 -3.73 20.76 -22.69
CA TRP A 427 -2.30 20.61 -22.37
C TRP A 427 -1.91 20.98 -20.94
N ASP A 428 -2.82 21.48 -20.09
CA ASP A 428 -2.55 21.58 -18.67
C ASP A 428 -2.32 20.21 -18.04
N TYR A 429 -1.66 20.19 -16.90
CA TYR A 429 -1.35 18.97 -16.16
C TYR A 429 -2.28 18.79 -14.96
N ILE A 430 -2.74 17.55 -14.77
CA ILE A 430 -3.46 17.10 -13.58
C ILE A 430 -2.60 16.05 -12.90
N LEU A 431 -2.18 16.32 -11.67
CA LEU A 431 -1.27 15.46 -10.92
C LEU A 431 -2.01 14.76 -9.78
N PHE A 432 -2.05 13.44 -9.81
CA PHE A 432 -2.56 12.62 -8.72
C PHE A 432 -1.41 12.21 -7.81
N MET A 433 -1.36 12.79 -6.60
CA MET A 433 -0.28 12.58 -5.64
C MET A 433 -0.38 11.21 -4.96
N ASN A 434 0.76 10.68 -4.49
CA ASN A 434 0.83 9.47 -3.66
C ASN A 434 0.28 8.21 -4.36
N THR A 435 0.48 8.11 -5.68
CA THR A 435 -0.01 6.99 -6.50
C THR A 435 0.99 5.83 -6.63
N SER A 436 2.15 5.92 -6.01
CA SER A 436 3.21 4.89 -6.07
C SER A 436 2.93 3.65 -5.22
N SER A 437 1.87 3.65 -4.37
CA SER A 437 1.48 2.51 -3.55
C SER A 437 0.21 1.84 -4.05
N TYR A 438 0.27 0.60 -4.52
CA TYR A 438 -0.87 -0.22 -4.95
C TYR A 438 -1.77 0.42 -6.03
N ILE A 439 -1.36 1.50 -6.67
CA ILE A 439 -2.10 2.16 -7.73
C ILE A 439 -1.44 1.85 -9.06
N SER A 440 -0.17 2.21 -9.22
CA SER A 440 0.54 2.05 -10.49
C SER A 440 0.81 0.62 -10.95
N ASP A 441 0.62 -0.39 -10.13
CA ASP A 441 0.93 -1.79 -10.45
C ASP A 441 -0.26 -2.77 -10.38
N PHE A 442 -1.45 -2.25 -10.16
CA PHE A 442 -2.69 -3.05 -10.14
C PHE A 442 -3.59 -2.72 -11.35
N GLU A 443 -2.97 -2.46 -12.47
CA GLU A 443 -3.61 -1.88 -13.64
C GLU A 443 -3.78 -2.89 -14.76
N ASP A 444 -4.86 -2.69 -15.51
CA ASP A 444 -5.12 -3.37 -16.77
C ASP A 444 -5.14 -2.32 -17.89
N GLY A 445 -4.14 -2.36 -18.77
CA GLY A 445 -3.71 -1.16 -19.47
C GLY A 445 -4.22 -0.94 -20.88
N SER A 446 -4.81 -1.93 -21.58
CA SER A 446 -4.97 -1.84 -23.03
C SER A 446 -6.41 -1.68 -23.53
N ALA A 447 -7.33 -1.17 -22.69
CA ALA A 447 -8.72 -0.96 -23.08
C ALA A 447 -8.81 -0.09 -24.34
N ILE A 448 -9.56 -0.58 -25.34
CA ILE A 448 -9.75 0.02 -26.68
C ILE A 448 -8.45 0.40 -27.39
N SER A 449 -7.36 -0.32 -27.10
CA SER A 449 -6.02 -0.09 -27.69
C SER A 449 -5.46 1.32 -27.47
N GLN A 450 -5.85 1.98 -26.37
CA GLN A 450 -5.22 3.23 -25.95
C GLN A 450 -3.83 2.99 -25.38
N GLU A 451 -3.00 4.03 -25.37
CA GLU A 451 -1.68 3.98 -24.77
C GLU A 451 -1.77 3.62 -23.29
N THR A 452 -0.95 2.67 -22.90
CA THR A 452 -0.80 2.28 -21.52
C THR A 452 0.06 3.32 -20.78
N TRP A 453 0.05 3.23 -19.47
CA TRP A 453 0.94 4.02 -18.62
C TRP A 453 2.42 3.63 -18.84
N ILE A 454 3.29 4.57 -18.54
CA ILE A 454 4.73 4.32 -18.39
C ILE A 454 5.19 4.77 -17.01
N LYS A 455 6.30 4.20 -16.53
CA LYS A 455 7.00 4.66 -15.34
C LYS A 455 8.26 5.42 -15.71
N LEU A 456 8.44 6.56 -15.06
CA LEU A 456 9.66 7.35 -15.15
C LEU A 456 10.25 7.53 -13.76
N ILE A 457 11.56 7.47 -13.70
CA ILE A 457 12.34 7.78 -12.50
C ILE A 457 12.73 9.27 -12.56
N ALA A 458 12.50 9.99 -11.47
CA ALA A 458 13.02 11.32 -11.26
C ALA A 458 14.07 11.30 -10.14
N LYS A 459 15.31 11.58 -10.45
CA LYS A 459 16.43 11.59 -9.50
C LYS A 459 17.26 12.85 -9.67
N LYS A 460 17.72 13.43 -8.55
CA LYS A 460 18.63 14.56 -8.59
C LYS A 460 20.04 14.11 -8.93
N ASP A 461 20.70 14.87 -9.80
CA ASP A 461 22.12 14.71 -10.08
C ASP A 461 22.98 15.53 -9.07
N ASN A 462 24.29 15.45 -9.23
CA ASN A 462 25.25 16.19 -8.41
C ASN A 462 25.11 17.73 -8.47
N ASN A 463 24.43 18.24 -9.50
CA ASN A 463 24.16 19.67 -9.68
C ASN A 463 22.79 20.06 -9.11
N ASN A 464 22.13 19.17 -8.37
CA ASN A 464 20.79 19.35 -7.82
C ASN A 464 19.69 19.53 -8.89
N THR A 465 19.94 19.05 -10.13
CA THR A 465 19.00 19.08 -11.25
C THR A 465 18.33 17.71 -11.39
N PHE A 466 17.02 17.69 -11.66
CA PHE A 466 16.31 16.44 -11.88
C PHE A 466 16.66 15.84 -13.25
N LYS A 467 17.07 14.58 -13.25
CA LYS A 467 17.13 13.73 -14.44
C LYS A 467 15.91 12.83 -14.45
N ILE A 468 15.32 12.68 -15.64
CA ILE A 468 14.09 11.91 -15.86
C ILE A 468 14.40 10.86 -16.92
N TYR A 469 14.13 9.58 -16.59
CA TYR A 469 14.40 8.45 -17.48
C TYR A 469 13.43 7.29 -17.18
N PRO A 470 13.21 6.36 -18.12
CA PRO A 470 12.37 5.17 -17.89
C PRO A 470 12.88 4.30 -16.74
N ASP A 471 11.92 3.65 -16.02
CA ASP A 471 12.20 2.67 -14.96
C ASP A 471 12.63 1.32 -15.56
#